data_e11c4a5f737c0c29bfbe424c0ba4ad00
#
_entry.id   e11c4a5f737c0c29bfbe424c0ba4ad00
#
_cell.length_a   1.000
_cell.length_b   1.000
_cell.length_c   1.000
_cell.angle_alpha   90.00
_cell.angle_beta   90.00
_cell.angle_gamma   90.00
#
_symmetry.space_group_name_H-M   'P 1'
#
loop_
_entity.id
_entity.type
_entity.pdbx_description
1 polymer ?
#
loop_
_entity_poly.entity_id
_entity_poly.type
_entity_poly.pdbx_seq_one_letter_code
_entity_poly.pdbx_strand_id
1 'polypeptide(L)'
;MRTSTRFLGVTAALTLATGVIAGCSSDDAGTTSDGKVDVVASTDVWGAVASAIGGEHAQVTALYTSPDGDPHEFEASAKDTARVSDAGVVVLNGGHYDAYMEEAPKGPDAIVVNAFDLMEGTEHSEEQGHDHAEGEAHEEEGHDHAPGAVNEHVFYNLTVVGEVANKIANALSEKDSANEQYYRDNAGTFNEQIAQLQTQLAAIKATDPGAQVAQTEPLAGYLLAEAGLEDVTPAGFQDAVEAGQSPSARDVAATQDLLRDRKVRALVYNTQAVDEAAKALLDIANTAGVPVVDFTETLPVGVTDYIAWQRANVETLTSALASGAPSNP
;
A
#
# COMPACT_ATOMS: atom_id res chain seq x y z
N MET A 1 73.48 61.07 -39.76
CA MET A 1 73.39 61.72 -38.45
C MET A 1 72.03 61.45 -37.85
N ARG A 2 72.02 61.03 -36.63
CA ARG A 2 70.94 60.74 -35.71
C ARG A 2 70.51 59.25 -35.64
N THR A 3 71.05 58.63 -34.67
CA THR A 3 70.81 57.39 -34.03
C THR A 3 69.44 57.35 -33.36
N SER A 4 68.67 56.31 -33.58
CA SER A 4 67.42 56.01 -32.83
C SER A 4 67.58 54.70 -32.13
N THR A 5 67.62 54.71 -30.83
CA THR A 5 67.69 53.58 -29.96
C THR A 5 66.30 52.93 -29.81
N ARG A 6 66.22 51.64 -30.07
CA ARG A 6 65.00 50.86 -29.84
C ARG A 6 65.10 50.18 -28.50
N PHE A 7 64.16 50.51 -27.61
CA PHE A 7 63.94 49.76 -26.34
C PHE A 7 63.07 48.50 -26.66
N LEU A 8 63.58 47.37 -26.29
CA LEU A 8 62.83 46.12 -26.26
C LEU A 8 62.10 45.99 -24.92
N GLY A 9 60.79 46.08 -24.92
CA GLY A 9 59.95 45.73 -23.77
C GLY A 9 59.65 44.24 -23.76
N VAL A 10 60.07 43.53 -22.68
CA VAL A 10 59.70 42.13 -22.41
C VAL A 10 58.46 42.19 -21.58
N THR A 11 57.34 41.71 -22.19
CA THR A 11 56.07 41.48 -21.49
C THR A 11 56.04 40.02 -21.02
N ALA A 12 56.13 39.83 -19.71
CA ALA A 12 55.91 38.53 -19.09
C ALA A 12 54.39 38.24 -19.05
N ALA A 13 53.96 37.22 -19.79
CA ALA A 13 52.60 36.72 -19.72
C ALA A 13 52.47 35.74 -18.55
N LEU A 14 51.69 36.14 -17.52
CA LEU A 14 51.36 35.32 -16.40
C LEU A 14 50.11 34.50 -16.77
N THR A 15 50.28 33.22 -17.12
CA THR A 15 49.21 32.28 -17.36
C THR A 15 48.61 31.81 -16.03
N LEU A 16 47.43 32.30 -15.66
CA LEU A 16 46.60 31.73 -14.60
C LEU A 16 46.05 30.38 -15.10
N ALA A 17 46.54 29.27 -14.53
CA ALA A 17 45.94 27.98 -14.66
C ALA A 17 44.72 27.94 -13.73
N THR A 18 43.52 28.12 -14.28
CA THR A 18 42.24 27.78 -13.62
C THR A 18 42.16 26.27 -13.57
N GLY A 19 42.44 25.70 -12.40
CA GLY A 19 42.14 24.28 -12.11
C GLY A 19 40.62 24.09 -12.09
N VAL A 20 40.10 23.42 -13.10
CA VAL A 20 38.75 22.83 -13.06
C VAL A 20 38.83 21.70 -12.07
N ILE A 21 38.32 21.92 -10.85
CA ILE A 21 38.00 20.80 -9.94
C ILE A 21 36.79 20.10 -10.58
N ALA A 22 37.05 19.05 -11.33
CA ALA A 22 36.02 18.06 -11.62
C ALA A 22 35.65 17.42 -10.29
N GLY A 23 34.63 17.95 -9.64
CA GLY A 23 33.94 17.24 -8.57
C GLY A 23 33.40 15.94 -9.17
N CYS A 24 33.98 14.81 -8.81
CA CYS A 24 33.27 13.54 -8.91
C CYS A 24 32.07 13.71 -8.01
N SER A 25 30.89 13.97 -8.59
CA SER A 25 29.66 13.58 -7.96
C SER A 25 29.74 12.04 -7.85
N SER A 26 29.99 11.54 -6.66
CA SER A 26 29.59 10.17 -6.34
C SER A 26 28.09 10.16 -6.62
N ASP A 27 27.66 9.38 -7.63
CA ASP A 27 26.26 9.01 -7.75
C ASP A 27 25.94 8.30 -6.43
N ASP A 28 25.23 9.01 -5.54
CA ASP A 28 24.79 8.46 -4.28
C ASP A 28 23.69 7.46 -4.64
N ALA A 29 23.94 6.17 -4.43
CA ALA A 29 22.96 5.13 -4.70
C ALA A 29 21.66 5.48 -3.94
N GLY A 30 20.53 5.51 -4.66
CA GLY A 30 19.24 5.86 -4.08
C GLY A 30 18.80 7.32 -4.24
N THR A 31 19.56 8.14 -4.99
CA THR A 31 19.13 9.47 -5.44
C THR A 31 19.12 9.56 -6.95
N THR A 32 18.14 10.27 -7.49
CA THR A 32 18.01 10.51 -8.92
C THR A 32 19.01 11.58 -9.40
N SER A 33 19.20 11.69 -10.72
CA SER A 33 20.12 12.69 -11.30
C SER A 33 19.75 14.13 -11.03
N ASP A 34 18.53 14.44 -10.62
CA ASP A 34 18.02 15.74 -10.20
C ASP A 34 18.01 15.92 -8.66
N GLY A 35 18.61 14.98 -7.94
CA GLY A 35 18.86 15.09 -6.50
C GLY A 35 17.66 14.72 -5.62
N LYS A 36 16.63 14.07 -6.17
CA LYS A 36 15.49 13.57 -5.41
C LYS A 36 15.77 12.19 -4.84
N VAL A 37 15.17 11.87 -3.70
CA VAL A 37 15.20 10.50 -3.17
C VAL A 37 14.42 9.57 -4.09
N ASP A 38 15.06 8.50 -4.55
CA ASP A 38 14.38 7.47 -5.37
C ASP A 38 13.63 6.50 -4.47
N VAL A 39 12.31 6.42 -4.67
CA VAL A 39 11.40 5.58 -3.89
C VAL A 39 10.73 4.57 -4.81
N VAL A 40 10.84 3.30 -4.49
CA VAL A 40 10.12 2.23 -5.18
C VAL A 40 9.06 1.64 -4.24
N ALA A 41 7.81 1.67 -4.67
CA ALA A 41 6.67 1.08 -3.97
C ALA A 41 6.17 -0.16 -4.69
N SER A 42 5.66 -1.13 -3.95
CA SER A 42 5.10 -2.35 -4.55
C SER A 42 3.88 -2.06 -5.42
N THR A 43 2.91 -1.35 -4.86
CA THR A 43 1.66 -0.99 -5.54
C THR A 43 1.48 0.52 -5.62
N ASP A 44 0.55 0.98 -6.44
CA ASP A 44 0.18 2.38 -6.55
C ASP A 44 -0.45 2.93 -5.25
N VAL A 45 -1.05 2.08 -4.43
CA VAL A 45 -1.56 2.45 -3.10
C VAL A 45 -0.41 2.95 -2.22
N TRP A 46 0.65 2.15 -2.06
CA TRP A 46 1.85 2.57 -1.31
C TRP A 46 2.62 3.67 -2.01
N GLY A 47 2.59 3.67 -3.35
CA GLY A 47 3.11 4.76 -4.17
C GLY A 47 2.43 6.10 -3.89
N ALA A 48 1.10 6.10 -3.70
CA ALA A 48 0.35 7.30 -3.36
C ALA A 48 0.68 7.82 -1.95
N VAL A 49 0.81 6.91 -0.97
CA VAL A 49 1.26 7.29 0.38
C VAL A 49 2.66 7.90 0.32
N ALA A 50 3.60 7.22 -0.35
CA ALA A 50 4.98 7.72 -0.49
C ALA A 50 5.03 9.07 -1.22
N SER A 51 4.20 9.27 -2.24
CA SER A 51 4.12 10.53 -2.99
C SER A 51 3.56 11.66 -2.14
N ALA A 52 2.57 11.38 -1.29
CA ALA A 52 2.00 12.36 -0.38
C ALA A 52 3.04 12.87 0.64
N ILE A 53 3.94 11.99 1.09
CA ILE A 53 4.98 12.33 2.06
C ILE A 53 6.19 12.99 1.38
N GLY A 54 6.67 12.41 0.28
CA GLY A 54 7.88 12.84 -0.42
C GLY A 54 7.70 14.14 -1.21
N GLY A 55 6.50 14.38 -1.75
CA GLY A 55 6.19 15.57 -2.55
C GLY A 55 7.18 15.80 -3.67
N GLU A 56 7.66 17.04 -3.79
CA GLU A 56 8.60 17.41 -4.84
C GLU A 56 10.05 16.92 -4.63
N HIS A 57 10.38 16.43 -3.42
CA HIS A 57 11.73 15.98 -3.05
C HIS A 57 11.95 14.48 -3.21
N ALA A 58 10.91 13.71 -3.55
CA ALA A 58 11.02 12.29 -3.87
C ALA A 58 10.59 12.02 -5.32
N GLN A 59 11.18 10.98 -5.91
CA GLN A 59 10.71 10.39 -7.14
C GLN A 59 10.15 9.01 -6.81
N VAL A 60 8.83 8.87 -6.88
CA VAL A 60 8.15 7.63 -6.52
C VAL A 60 7.79 6.83 -7.77
N THR A 61 8.14 5.56 -7.77
CA THR A 61 7.76 4.57 -8.80
C THR A 61 7.03 3.42 -8.14
N ALA A 62 5.76 3.21 -8.48
CA ALA A 62 5.03 1.99 -8.12
C ALA A 62 5.25 0.92 -9.19
N LEU A 63 5.46 -0.33 -8.79
CA LEU A 63 5.69 -1.44 -9.72
C LEU A 63 4.37 -1.98 -10.28
N TYR A 64 3.39 -2.20 -9.42
CA TYR A 64 2.05 -2.62 -9.84
C TYR A 64 1.07 -1.45 -9.79
N THR A 65 0.40 -1.18 -10.90
CA THR A 65 -0.51 -0.04 -11.07
C THR A 65 -1.72 -0.38 -11.94
N SER A 66 -2.02 -1.67 -12.12
CA SER A 66 -3.17 -2.08 -12.93
C SER A 66 -4.46 -1.90 -12.13
N PRO A 67 -5.45 -1.15 -12.65
CA PRO A 67 -6.73 -1.01 -11.97
C PRO A 67 -7.68 -2.19 -12.20
N ASP A 68 -7.32 -3.12 -13.10
CA ASP A 68 -8.21 -4.19 -13.58
C ASP A 68 -7.66 -5.60 -13.30
N GLY A 69 -6.53 -5.73 -12.62
CA GLY A 69 -5.87 -7.01 -12.36
C GLY A 69 -5.73 -7.29 -10.87
N ASP A 70 -5.62 -8.57 -10.55
CA ASP A 70 -5.31 -9.03 -9.21
C ASP A 70 -3.82 -8.80 -8.91
N PRO A 71 -3.47 -8.03 -7.85
CA PRO A 71 -2.08 -7.80 -7.47
C PRO A 71 -1.33 -9.07 -7.03
N HIS A 72 -2.03 -10.09 -6.52
CA HIS A 72 -1.45 -11.38 -6.12
C HIS A 72 -0.88 -12.17 -7.31
N GLU A 73 -1.41 -11.94 -8.51
CA GLU A 73 -0.92 -12.58 -9.74
C GLU A 73 0.25 -11.83 -10.39
N PHE A 74 0.77 -10.75 -9.76
CA PHE A 74 1.80 -9.94 -10.37
C PHE A 74 3.19 -10.59 -10.26
N GLU A 75 3.83 -10.79 -11.41
CA GLU A 75 5.21 -11.23 -11.53
C GLU A 75 6.14 -10.07 -11.89
N ALA A 76 7.09 -9.74 -11.01
CA ALA A 76 8.05 -8.67 -11.27
C ALA A 76 9.04 -9.06 -12.37
N SER A 77 9.25 -8.14 -13.32
CA SER A 77 10.27 -8.31 -14.36
C SER A 77 11.69 -8.08 -13.80
N ALA A 78 12.71 -8.55 -14.51
CA ALA A 78 14.11 -8.25 -14.17
C ALA A 78 14.39 -6.73 -14.09
N LYS A 79 13.65 -5.90 -14.84
CA LYS A 79 13.74 -4.45 -14.76
C LYS A 79 13.18 -3.91 -13.45
N ASP A 80 12.10 -4.50 -12.97
CA ASP A 80 11.48 -4.10 -11.70
C ASP A 80 12.38 -4.50 -10.53
N THR A 81 12.95 -5.71 -10.55
CA THR A 81 13.96 -6.15 -9.58
C THR A 81 15.18 -5.21 -9.55
N ALA A 82 15.66 -4.77 -10.72
CA ALA A 82 16.77 -3.82 -10.78
C ALA A 82 16.40 -2.46 -10.16
N ARG A 83 15.16 -1.96 -10.39
CA ARG A 83 14.68 -0.73 -9.75
C ARG A 83 14.64 -0.83 -8.24
N VAL A 84 14.17 -1.96 -7.69
CA VAL A 84 14.18 -2.19 -6.24
C VAL A 84 15.60 -2.16 -5.70
N SER A 85 16.56 -2.78 -6.43
CA SER A 85 17.97 -2.79 -6.03
C SER A 85 18.63 -1.40 -6.04
N ASP A 86 18.20 -0.52 -6.91
CA ASP A 86 18.77 0.82 -7.07
C ASP A 86 18.09 1.88 -6.17
N ALA A 87 16.93 1.55 -5.58
CA ALA A 87 16.12 2.47 -4.79
C ALA A 87 16.80 2.91 -3.49
N GLY A 88 16.61 4.17 -3.11
CA GLY A 88 17.01 4.70 -1.80
C GLY A 88 16.04 4.33 -0.70
N VAL A 89 14.74 4.27 -1.03
CA VAL A 89 13.67 3.84 -0.13
C VAL A 89 12.78 2.83 -0.86
N VAL A 90 12.49 1.72 -0.19
CA VAL A 90 11.59 0.66 -0.70
C VAL A 90 10.38 0.61 0.22
N VAL A 91 9.17 0.72 -0.34
CA VAL A 91 7.92 0.62 0.39
C VAL A 91 7.15 -0.58 -0.12
N LEU A 92 6.87 -1.52 0.77
CA LEU A 92 6.15 -2.76 0.43
C LEU A 92 5.03 -3.04 1.42
N ASN A 93 4.07 -3.83 0.99
CA ASN A 93 2.99 -4.30 1.83
C ASN A 93 3.49 -5.30 2.87
N GLY A 94 4.22 -6.31 2.43
CA GLY A 94 4.63 -7.46 3.23
C GLY A 94 3.52 -8.47 3.45
N GLY A 95 3.75 -9.44 4.33
CA GLY A 95 2.76 -10.47 4.66
C GLY A 95 2.48 -11.43 3.50
N HIS A 96 3.43 -11.59 2.58
CA HIS A 96 3.33 -12.35 1.32
C HIS A 96 2.48 -11.71 0.21
N TYR A 97 1.79 -10.62 0.46
CA TYR A 97 1.00 -9.89 -0.54
C TYR A 97 1.83 -9.47 -1.76
N ASP A 98 3.05 -9.04 -1.54
CA ASP A 98 3.99 -8.61 -2.56
C ASP A 98 5.35 -9.32 -2.41
N ALA A 99 5.33 -10.66 -2.36
CA ALA A 99 6.50 -11.51 -2.18
C ALA A 99 7.65 -11.17 -3.16
N TYR A 100 7.34 -10.74 -4.38
CA TYR A 100 8.32 -10.26 -5.34
C TYR A 100 9.14 -9.05 -4.85
N MET A 101 8.56 -8.23 -3.95
CA MET A 101 9.29 -7.14 -3.29
C MET A 101 10.14 -7.65 -2.13
N GLU A 102 9.63 -8.59 -1.35
CA GLU A 102 10.36 -9.17 -0.23
C GLU A 102 11.62 -9.90 -0.71
N GLU A 103 11.52 -10.67 -1.79
CA GLU A 103 12.59 -11.47 -2.39
C GLU A 103 13.60 -10.64 -3.20
N ALA A 104 13.18 -9.50 -3.74
CA ALA A 104 14.06 -8.67 -4.56
C ALA A 104 15.29 -8.20 -3.74
N PRO A 105 16.52 -8.29 -4.30
CA PRO A 105 17.68 -7.73 -3.65
C PRO A 105 17.54 -6.22 -3.49
N LYS A 106 17.90 -5.70 -2.32
CA LYS A 106 17.91 -4.26 -2.01
C LYS A 106 19.35 -3.78 -2.00
N GLY A 107 19.55 -2.51 -2.39
CA GLY A 107 20.84 -1.87 -2.27
C GLY A 107 21.34 -1.85 -0.81
N PRO A 108 22.66 -1.78 -0.58
CA PRO A 108 23.23 -1.87 0.77
C PRO A 108 22.78 -0.73 1.68
N ASP A 109 22.41 0.39 1.09
CA ASP A 109 21.96 1.59 1.82
C ASP A 109 20.45 1.83 1.69
N ALA A 110 19.69 0.93 1.05
CA ALA A 110 18.24 1.06 0.90
C ALA A 110 17.55 0.97 2.26
N ILE A 111 16.61 1.88 2.50
CA ILE A 111 15.75 1.82 3.69
C ILE A 111 14.43 1.17 3.29
N VAL A 112 14.09 0.07 3.97
CA VAL A 112 12.86 -0.68 3.69
C VAL A 112 11.80 -0.30 4.70
N VAL A 113 10.61 0.05 4.19
CA VAL A 113 9.39 0.25 4.95
C VAL A 113 8.43 -0.87 4.58
N ASN A 114 8.28 -1.85 5.45
CA ASN A 114 7.35 -2.95 5.34
C ASN A 114 6.11 -2.63 6.18
N ALA A 115 4.95 -2.54 5.55
CA ALA A 115 3.71 -2.16 6.23
C ALA A 115 3.21 -3.25 7.17
N PHE A 116 3.32 -4.52 6.76
CA PHE A 116 2.85 -5.66 7.55
C PHE A 116 3.61 -5.81 8.88
N ASP A 117 4.90 -5.50 8.92
CA ASP A 117 5.70 -5.54 10.15
C ASP A 117 5.17 -4.58 11.23
N LEU A 118 4.40 -3.56 10.85
CA LEU A 118 3.80 -2.61 11.79
C LEU A 118 2.50 -3.13 12.43
N MET A 119 1.93 -4.21 11.89
CA MET A 119 0.79 -4.90 12.51
C MET A 119 1.16 -5.55 13.84
N GLU A 120 2.37 -6.09 13.99
CA GLU A 120 2.84 -6.74 15.23
C GLU A 120 2.89 -5.76 16.43
N GLY A 121 3.06 -4.44 16.16
CA GLY A 121 3.04 -3.40 17.20
C GLY A 121 1.64 -3.08 17.74
N THR A 122 0.58 -3.43 17.01
CA THR A 122 -0.82 -3.13 17.38
C THR A 122 -1.49 -4.28 18.15
N GLU A 123 -0.95 -5.51 18.11
CA GLU A 123 -1.53 -6.70 18.72
C GLU A 123 -0.84 -7.19 20.02
N HIS A 124 0.27 -6.59 20.46
CA HIS A 124 0.95 -6.99 21.68
C HIS A 124 0.47 -6.24 22.93
N SER A 125 -0.70 -6.66 23.41
CA SER A 125 -0.96 -6.78 24.85
C SER A 125 -1.58 -8.17 25.10
N GLU A 126 -0.76 -9.18 25.14
CA GLU A 126 -0.80 -10.38 26.00
C GLU A 126 -0.04 -11.57 25.40
N GLU A 127 1.08 -11.86 26.05
CA GLU A 127 1.93 -13.05 26.10
C GLU A 127 1.57 -14.31 25.28
N GLN A 128 2.52 -14.79 24.43
CA GLN A 128 3.21 -16.06 24.73
C GLN A 128 4.35 -16.31 23.71
N GLY A 129 5.55 -16.59 24.24
CA GLY A 129 6.73 -16.90 23.46
C GLY A 129 6.62 -18.24 22.73
N HIS A 130 7.09 -18.29 21.51
CA HIS A 130 7.41 -19.53 20.81
C HIS A 130 8.86 -19.51 20.30
N ASP A 131 9.56 -20.55 20.77
CA ASP A 131 10.94 -20.92 20.40
C ASP A 131 11.02 -21.27 18.89
N HIS A 132 12.01 -20.68 18.22
CA HIS A 132 12.34 -21.06 16.85
C HIS A 132 13.20 -22.32 16.84
N ALA A 133 12.72 -23.39 16.22
CA ALA A 133 13.51 -24.54 15.84
C ALA A 133 13.71 -24.55 14.31
N GLU A 134 14.97 -24.49 13.90
CA GLU A 134 15.43 -24.61 12.52
C GLU A 134 15.08 -25.98 11.92
N GLY A 135 14.65 -25.99 10.65
CA GLY A 135 14.48 -27.23 9.88
C GLY A 135 14.16 -26.94 8.42
N GLU A 136 15.18 -27.19 7.59
CA GLU A 136 15.15 -27.03 6.13
C GLU A 136 14.14 -27.95 5.45
N ALA A 137 13.43 -27.42 4.41
CA ALA A 137 13.15 -28.13 3.16
C ALA A 137 12.47 -27.17 2.16
N HIS A 138 13.10 -26.97 1.02
CA HIS A 138 12.52 -26.30 -0.13
C HIS A 138 11.56 -27.25 -0.85
N GLU A 139 10.29 -26.85 -0.99
CA GLU A 139 9.40 -27.35 -2.04
C GLU A 139 8.67 -26.13 -2.62
N GLU A 140 8.50 -26.11 -3.94
CA GLU A 140 7.74 -25.08 -4.67
C GLU A 140 6.30 -25.13 -4.18
N GLU A 141 5.87 -24.12 -3.42
CA GLU A 141 4.51 -24.05 -2.91
C GLU A 141 3.81 -22.80 -3.45
N GLY A 142 2.69 -23.05 -4.12
CA GLY A 142 1.69 -22.02 -4.35
C GLY A 142 1.27 -21.40 -3.02
N HIS A 143 0.80 -20.18 -3.05
CA HIS A 143 0.42 -19.37 -1.89
C HIS A 143 -0.61 -20.12 -1.01
N ASP A 144 -0.12 -20.89 -0.03
CA ASP A 144 -0.96 -21.57 0.96
C ASP A 144 -1.12 -20.64 2.18
N HIS A 145 -2.17 -19.84 2.18
CA HIS A 145 -2.59 -19.13 3.38
C HIS A 145 -3.11 -20.16 4.41
N ALA A 146 -2.39 -20.32 5.50
CA ALA A 146 -2.82 -21.19 6.59
C ALA A 146 -4.13 -20.64 7.19
N PRO A 147 -5.15 -21.49 7.49
CA PRO A 147 -6.38 -21.04 8.14
C PRO A 147 -6.05 -20.25 9.43
N GLY A 148 -6.47 -18.98 9.47
CA GLY A 148 -6.17 -18.07 10.57
C GLY A 148 -4.91 -17.20 10.33
N ALA A 149 -4.37 -17.14 9.11
CA ALA A 149 -3.34 -16.16 8.74
C ALA A 149 -3.86 -14.73 8.98
N VAL A 150 -2.95 -13.83 9.35
CA VAL A 150 -3.27 -12.41 9.49
C VAL A 150 -3.61 -11.86 8.10
N ASN A 151 -4.72 -11.13 7.98
CA ASN A 151 -5.15 -10.52 6.73
C ASN A 151 -4.06 -9.57 6.20
N GLU A 152 -3.61 -9.79 4.98
CA GLU A 152 -2.52 -9.05 4.36
C GLU A 152 -2.93 -7.69 3.76
N HIS A 153 -4.22 -7.39 3.65
CA HIS A 153 -4.72 -6.13 3.10
C HIS A 153 -4.54 -4.95 4.07
N VAL A 154 -3.33 -4.78 4.59
CA VAL A 154 -3.00 -3.80 5.64
C VAL A 154 -3.17 -2.35 5.20
N PHE A 155 -3.25 -2.09 3.90
CA PHE A 155 -3.58 -0.77 3.35
C PHE A 155 -5.02 -0.32 3.61
N TYR A 156 -5.88 -1.18 4.15
CA TYR A 156 -7.20 -0.84 4.72
C TYR A 156 -7.16 -0.63 6.24
N ASN A 157 -6.03 -0.87 6.90
CA ASN A 157 -5.83 -0.53 8.30
C ASN A 157 -5.31 0.91 8.43
N LEU A 158 -6.22 1.85 8.67
CA LEU A 158 -5.88 3.29 8.70
C LEU A 158 -4.82 3.64 9.74
N THR A 159 -4.78 2.93 10.87
CA THR A 159 -3.76 3.12 11.91
C THR A 159 -2.37 2.75 11.38
N VAL A 160 -2.25 1.57 10.76
CA VAL A 160 -0.99 1.11 10.17
C VAL A 160 -0.55 2.03 9.04
N VAL A 161 -1.46 2.46 8.18
CA VAL A 161 -1.13 3.41 7.08
C VAL A 161 -0.57 4.73 7.62
N GLY A 162 -1.13 5.24 8.72
CA GLY A 162 -0.59 6.42 9.40
C GLY A 162 0.83 6.19 9.94
N GLU A 163 1.12 5.01 10.45
CA GLU A 163 2.47 4.62 10.89
C GLU A 163 3.44 4.45 9.72
N VAL A 164 2.99 3.84 8.61
CA VAL A 164 3.77 3.76 7.37
C VAL A 164 4.15 5.14 6.86
N ALA A 165 3.22 6.11 6.87
CA ALA A 165 3.50 7.49 6.48
C ALA A 165 4.62 8.11 7.34
N ASN A 166 4.61 7.87 8.66
CA ASN A 166 5.69 8.32 9.55
C ASN A 166 7.02 7.60 9.27
N LYS A 167 7.00 6.31 8.97
CA LYS A 167 8.21 5.55 8.60
C LYS A 167 8.81 6.04 7.28
N ILE A 168 7.97 6.33 6.28
CA ILE A 168 8.40 6.92 5.01
C ILE A 168 9.03 8.30 5.25
N ALA A 169 8.41 9.16 6.07
CA ALA A 169 8.99 10.47 6.40
C ALA A 169 10.37 10.35 7.06
N ASN A 170 10.54 9.38 7.96
CA ASN A 170 11.83 9.13 8.62
C ASN A 170 12.87 8.62 7.61
N ALA A 171 12.50 7.67 6.72
CA ALA A 171 13.37 7.14 5.69
C ALA A 171 13.83 8.23 4.71
N LEU A 172 12.91 9.07 4.26
CA LEU A 172 13.22 10.21 3.40
C LEU A 172 14.12 11.23 4.10
N SER A 173 13.89 11.51 5.39
CA SER A 173 14.71 12.43 6.20
C SER A 173 16.14 11.91 6.39
N GLU A 174 16.32 10.59 6.49
CA GLU A 174 17.64 9.97 6.57
C GLU A 174 18.41 10.12 5.25
N LYS A 175 17.72 9.97 4.11
CA LYS A 175 18.29 10.14 2.77
C LYS A 175 18.52 11.59 2.38
N ASP A 176 17.66 12.49 2.83
CA ASP A 176 17.68 13.91 2.50
C ASP A 176 17.37 14.75 3.74
N SER A 177 18.38 14.88 4.60
CA SER A 177 18.27 15.61 5.87
C SER A 177 18.03 17.12 5.69
N ALA A 178 18.29 17.67 4.51
CA ALA A 178 18.02 19.08 4.21
C ALA A 178 16.52 19.38 4.17
N ASN A 179 15.70 18.37 3.83
CA ASN A 179 14.25 18.49 3.72
C ASN A 179 13.48 17.72 4.83
N GLU A 180 14.15 17.33 5.92
CA GLU A 180 13.56 16.58 7.04
C GLU A 180 12.22 17.18 7.53
N GLN A 181 12.17 18.50 7.74
CA GLN A 181 10.96 19.17 8.24
C GLN A 181 9.80 19.08 7.24
N TYR A 182 10.09 19.18 5.95
CA TYR A 182 9.08 19.04 4.89
C TYR A 182 8.39 17.67 4.92
N TYR A 183 9.17 16.60 5.05
CA TYR A 183 8.62 15.24 5.13
C TYR A 183 7.79 15.03 6.39
N ARG A 184 8.25 15.56 7.52
CA ARG A 184 7.50 15.47 8.78
C ARG A 184 6.19 16.25 8.76
N ASP A 185 6.18 17.44 8.17
CA ASP A 185 4.97 18.25 8.03
C ASP A 185 3.96 17.56 7.11
N ASN A 186 4.41 16.93 6.02
CA ASN A 186 3.57 16.16 5.13
C ASN A 186 2.97 14.93 5.84
N ALA A 187 3.77 14.18 6.59
CA ALA A 187 3.28 13.05 7.38
C ALA A 187 2.26 13.48 8.45
N GLY A 188 2.51 14.63 9.11
CA GLY A 188 1.55 15.23 10.04
C GLY A 188 0.22 15.54 9.36
N THR A 189 0.26 16.20 8.20
CA THR A 189 -0.95 16.54 7.43
C THR A 189 -1.69 15.29 6.95
N PHE A 190 -0.95 14.27 6.50
CA PHE A 190 -1.51 12.99 6.09
C PHE A 190 -2.22 12.30 7.27
N ASN A 191 -1.59 12.24 8.43
CA ASN A 191 -2.17 11.65 9.65
C ASN A 191 -3.40 12.41 10.17
N GLU A 192 -3.48 13.73 10.01
CA GLU A 192 -4.69 14.50 10.29
C GLU A 192 -5.85 14.07 9.38
N GLN A 193 -5.58 13.76 8.11
CA GLN A 193 -6.59 13.26 7.17
C GLN A 193 -7.01 11.82 7.49
N ILE A 194 -6.07 10.94 7.91
CA ILE A 194 -6.39 9.61 8.44
C ILE A 194 -7.34 9.73 9.64
N ALA A 195 -7.04 10.60 10.60
CA ALA A 195 -7.92 10.81 11.77
C ALA A 195 -9.33 11.27 11.41
N GLN A 196 -9.48 12.03 10.30
CA GLN A 196 -10.80 12.40 9.79
C GLN A 196 -11.56 11.19 9.22
N LEU A 197 -10.88 10.28 8.50
CA LEU A 197 -11.48 9.03 8.02
C LEU A 197 -11.91 8.15 9.19
N GLN A 198 -11.06 7.98 10.21
CA GLN A 198 -11.38 7.25 11.43
C GLN A 198 -12.59 7.84 12.17
N THR A 199 -12.73 9.17 12.17
CA THR A 199 -13.93 9.85 12.70
C THR A 199 -15.20 9.48 11.93
N GLN A 200 -15.10 9.34 10.60
CA GLN A 200 -16.22 8.90 9.78
C GLN A 200 -16.60 7.44 10.05
N LEU A 201 -15.60 6.55 10.20
CA LEU A 201 -15.82 5.16 10.59
C LEU A 201 -16.45 5.04 11.98
N ALA A 202 -16.00 5.85 12.95
CA ALA A 202 -16.62 5.93 14.27
C ALA A 202 -18.10 6.39 14.21
N ALA A 203 -18.46 7.25 13.26
CA ALA A 203 -19.86 7.63 13.05
C ALA A 203 -20.69 6.46 12.52
N ILE A 204 -20.15 5.63 11.61
CA ILE A 204 -20.80 4.38 11.17
C ILE A 204 -21.00 3.46 12.37
N LYS A 205 -19.95 3.23 13.17
CA LYS A 205 -20.02 2.41 14.39
C LYS A 205 -21.09 2.88 15.37
N ALA A 206 -21.31 4.18 15.45
CA ALA A 206 -22.32 4.75 16.36
C ALA A 206 -23.77 4.59 15.83
N THR A 207 -23.93 4.59 14.51
CA THR A 207 -25.28 4.50 13.87
C THR A 207 -25.71 3.06 13.56
N ASP A 208 -24.75 2.20 13.24
CA ASP A 208 -24.99 0.82 12.79
C ASP A 208 -24.12 -0.20 13.56
N PRO A 209 -24.09 -0.19 14.91
CA PRO A 209 -23.20 -1.02 15.70
C PRO A 209 -23.48 -2.51 15.47
N GLY A 210 -22.46 -3.27 15.07
CA GLY A 210 -22.57 -4.71 14.82
C GLY A 210 -23.43 -5.05 13.59
N ALA A 211 -23.66 -4.10 12.69
CA ALA A 211 -24.38 -4.41 11.46
C ALA A 211 -23.60 -5.44 10.64
N GLN A 212 -24.29 -6.50 10.20
CA GLN A 212 -23.68 -7.62 9.48
C GLN A 212 -23.48 -7.27 8.02
N VAL A 213 -22.32 -7.61 7.51
CA VAL A 213 -21.94 -7.50 6.10
C VAL A 213 -21.36 -8.82 5.60
N ALA A 214 -21.28 -8.99 4.29
CA ALA A 214 -20.53 -10.09 3.68
C ALA A 214 -19.47 -9.51 2.75
N GLN A 215 -18.38 -10.24 2.55
CA GLN A 215 -17.32 -9.90 1.61
C GLN A 215 -17.10 -11.05 0.62
N THR A 216 -16.60 -10.74 -0.58
CA THR A 216 -16.16 -11.77 -1.53
C THR A 216 -14.81 -12.36 -1.16
N GLU A 217 -14.00 -11.58 -0.45
CA GLU A 217 -12.70 -11.96 0.16
C GLU A 217 -12.40 -11.02 1.35
N PRO A 218 -11.38 -11.26 2.19
CA PRO A 218 -11.17 -10.50 3.42
C PRO A 218 -10.60 -9.07 3.19
N LEU A 219 -10.69 -8.53 2.00
CA LEU A 219 -10.10 -7.29 1.52
C LEU A 219 -10.28 -6.11 2.49
N ALA A 220 -11.52 -5.77 2.85
CA ALA A 220 -11.84 -4.59 3.65
C ALA A 220 -11.93 -4.88 5.15
N GLY A 221 -11.45 -6.04 5.61
CA GLY A 221 -11.65 -6.52 6.98
C GLY A 221 -11.28 -5.53 8.07
N TYR A 222 -10.12 -4.87 7.95
CA TYR A 222 -9.67 -3.86 8.92
C TYR A 222 -10.58 -2.62 8.96
N LEU A 223 -10.98 -2.11 7.80
CA LEU A 223 -11.85 -0.94 7.70
C LEU A 223 -13.25 -1.23 8.25
N LEU A 224 -13.80 -2.43 7.95
CA LEU A 224 -15.08 -2.87 8.47
C LEU A 224 -15.05 -3.05 9.99
N ALA A 225 -13.99 -3.64 10.53
CA ALA A 225 -13.80 -3.79 11.96
C ALA A 225 -13.71 -2.42 12.68
N GLU A 226 -12.97 -1.47 12.13
CA GLU A 226 -12.88 -0.11 12.66
C GLU A 226 -14.24 0.60 12.61
N ALA A 227 -15.02 0.37 11.54
CA ALA A 227 -16.40 0.83 11.42
C ALA A 227 -17.39 0.12 12.37
N GLY A 228 -16.92 -0.87 13.15
CA GLY A 228 -17.75 -1.66 14.07
C GLY A 228 -18.78 -2.53 13.40
N LEU A 229 -18.53 -2.94 12.16
CA LEU A 229 -19.35 -3.87 11.39
C LEU A 229 -18.87 -5.31 11.63
N GLU A 230 -19.76 -6.26 11.48
CA GLU A 230 -19.48 -7.68 11.62
C GLU A 230 -19.50 -8.35 10.24
N ASP A 231 -18.35 -8.83 9.78
CA ASP A 231 -18.28 -9.69 8.62
C ASP A 231 -18.73 -11.11 9.02
N VAL A 232 -19.82 -11.57 8.43
CA VAL A 232 -20.41 -12.89 8.71
C VAL A 232 -20.20 -13.88 7.57
N THR A 233 -19.32 -13.56 6.62
CA THR A 233 -18.91 -14.47 5.56
C THR A 233 -18.21 -15.68 6.17
N PRO A 234 -18.55 -16.93 5.80
CA PRO A 234 -17.81 -18.08 6.27
C PRO A 234 -16.31 -17.96 5.97
N ALA A 235 -15.47 -18.12 6.98
CA ALA A 235 -14.01 -18.00 6.81
C ALA A 235 -13.49 -18.95 5.71
N GLY A 236 -13.97 -20.19 5.64
CA GLY A 236 -13.57 -21.12 4.58
C GLY A 236 -14.00 -20.70 3.15
N PHE A 237 -14.92 -19.73 3.02
CA PHE A 237 -15.19 -19.10 1.73
C PHE A 237 -14.08 -18.08 1.39
N GLN A 238 -13.79 -17.19 2.30
CA GLN A 238 -12.78 -16.11 2.13
C GLN A 238 -11.38 -16.68 1.94
N ASP A 239 -10.97 -17.60 2.83
CA ASP A 239 -9.66 -18.26 2.76
C ASP A 239 -9.42 -18.96 1.41
N ALA A 240 -10.47 -19.59 0.85
CA ALA A 240 -10.35 -20.28 -0.42
C ALA A 240 -10.23 -19.29 -1.60
N VAL A 241 -11.02 -18.20 -1.59
CA VAL A 241 -10.94 -17.17 -2.65
C VAL A 241 -9.58 -16.47 -2.61
N GLU A 242 -9.11 -16.08 -1.42
CA GLU A 242 -7.81 -15.47 -1.20
C GLU A 242 -6.65 -16.33 -1.74
N ALA A 243 -6.73 -17.62 -1.50
CA ALA A 243 -5.75 -18.58 -2.01
C ALA A 243 -5.93 -18.93 -3.51
N GLY A 244 -6.78 -18.24 -4.26
CA GLY A 244 -7.09 -18.56 -5.66
C GLY A 244 -7.77 -19.92 -5.85
N GLN A 245 -8.35 -20.48 -4.78
CA GLN A 245 -8.99 -21.81 -4.78
C GLN A 245 -10.50 -21.69 -4.82
N SER A 246 -11.18 -22.77 -5.27
CA SER A 246 -12.64 -22.83 -5.23
C SER A 246 -13.14 -23.10 -3.82
N PRO A 247 -14.00 -22.25 -3.24
CA PRO A 247 -14.61 -22.50 -1.93
C PRO A 247 -15.44 -23.79 -1.90
N SER A 248 -15.59 -24.38 -0.72
CA SER A 248 -16.43 -25.57 -0.56
C SER A 248 -17.89 -25.28 -0.93
N ALA A 249 -18.60 -26.28 -1.48
CA ALA A 249 -20.03 -26.13 -1.82
C ALA A 249 -20.88 -25.70 -0.60
N ARG A 250 -20.48 -26.09 0.61
CA ARG A 250 -21.14 -25.70 1.85
C ARG A 250 -20.96 -24.21 2.11
N ASP A 251 -19.74 -23.69 1.99
CA ASP A 251 -19.43 -22.29 2.29
C ASP A 251 -20.01 -21.37 1.22
N VAL A 252 -19.97 -21.79 -0.06
CA VAL A 252 -20.68 -21.13 -1.15
C VAL A 252 -22.18 -21.00 -0.84
N ALA A 253 -22.84 -22.11 -0.46
CA ALA A 253 -24.26 -22.10 -0.15
C ALA A 253 -24.58 -21.20 1.06
N ALA A 254 -23.76 -21.26 2.10
CA ALA A 254 -23.95 -20.45 3.30
C ALA A 254 -23.82 -18.94 2.97
N THR A 255 -22.79 -18.55 2.21
CA THR A 255 -22.61 -17.14 1.78
C THR A 255 -23.76 -16.67 0.88
N GLN A 256 -24.23 -17.52 -0.05
CA GLN A 256 -25.39 -17.21 -0.88
C GLN A 256 -26.67 -17.02 -0.07
N ASP A 257 -26.86 -17.81 1.00
CA ASP A 257 -28.04 -17.71 1.88
C ASP A 257 -28.03 -16.43 2.72
N LEU A 258 -26.84 -15.88 3.09
CA LEU A 258 -26.73 -14.56 3.72
C LEU A 258 -27.34 -13.47 2.83
N LEU A 259 -27.10 -13.54 1.53
CA LEU A 259 -27.59 -12.56 0.56
C LEU A 259 -29.08 -12.79 0.22
N ARG A 260 -29.47 -14.03 -0.08
CA ARG A 260 -30.87 -14.39 -0.43
C ARG A 260 -31.85 -14.04 0.68
N ASP A 261 -31.45 -14.32 1.92
CA ASP A 261 -32.28 -14.08 3.11
C ASP A 261 -32.15 -12.66 3.64
N ARG A 262 -31.31 -11.82 2.97
CA ARG A 262 -31.05 -10.42 3.38
C ARG A 262 -30.56 -10.32 4.84
N LYS A 263 -29.72 -11.24 5.27
CA LYS A 263 -29.15 -11.27 6.61
C LYS A 263 -28.03 -10.24 6.78
N VAL A 264 -27.51 -9.72 5.66
CA VAL A 264 -26.45 -8.70 5.64
C VAL A 264 -26.96 -7.37 5.09
N ARG A 265 -26.35 -6.29 5.55
CA ARG A 265 -26.66 -4.91 5.16
C ARG A 265 -26.05 -4.52 3.83
N ALA A 266 -24.92 -5.12 3.49
CA ALA A 266 -24.20 -4.90 2.24
C ALA A 266 -23.37 -6.13 1.89
N LEU A 267 -23.06 -6.26 0.60
CA LEU A 267 -21.99 -7.10 0.07
C LEU A 267 -20.80 -6.19 -0.29
N VAL A 268 -19.67 -6.40 0.35
CA VAL A 268 -18.39 -5.81 -0.07
C VAL A 268 -17.79 -6.70 -1.16
N TYR A 269 -17.60 -6.12 -2.32
CA TYR A 269 -17.23 -6.84 -3.54
C TYR A 269 -15.87 -6.36 -4.03
N ASN A 270 -14.86 -7.26 -4.07
CA ASN A 270 -13.62 -6.95 -4.75
C ASN A 270 -13.84 -7.02 -6.26
N THR A 271 -13.56 -5.91 -6.94
CA THR A 271 -13.74 -5.82 -8.39
C THR A 271 -12.53 -6.34 -9.17
N GLN A 272 -11.43 -6.69 -8.49
CA GLN A 272 -10.18 -7.12 -9.09
C GLN A 272 -9.92 -8.63 -8.97
N ALA A 273 -10.44 -9.27 -7.92
CA ALA A 273 -10.42 -10.73 -7.75
C ALA A 273 -11.81 -11.32 -8.06
N VAL A 274 -12.12 -11.48 -9.35
CA VAL A 274 -13.48 -11.83 -9.82
C VAL A 274 -13.52 -13.24 -10.40
N ASP A 275 -13.79 -14.22 -9.56
CA ASP A 275 -14.06 -15.61 -9.93
C ASP A 275 -15.56 -15.88 -10.20
N GLU A 276 -15.93 -17.11 -10.50
CA GLU A 276 -17.32 -17.52 -10.73
C GLU A 276 -18.15 -17.47 -9.44
N ALA A 277 -17.55 -17.70 -8.26
CA ALA A 277 -18.25 -17.63 -6.98
C ALA A 277 -18.58 -16.17 -6.64
N ALA A 278 -17.62 -15.25 -6.79
CA ALA A 278 -17.82 -13.82 -6.59
C ALA A 278 -18.91 -13.25 -7.52
N LYS A 279 -18.89 -13.61 -8.82
CA LYS A 279 -19.95 -13.24 -9.78
C LYS A 279 -21.32 -13.73 -9.35
N ALA A 280 -21.42 -14.97 -8.88
CA ALA A 280 -22.69 -15.53 -8.42
C ALA A 280 -23.21 -14.79 -7.18
N LEU A 281 -22.34 -14.36 -6.26
CA LEU A 281 -22.74 -13.54 -5.12
C LEU A 281 -23.25 -12.17 -5.55
N LEU A 282 -22.58 -11.52 -6.50
CA LEU A 282 -23.01 -10.24 -7.07
C LEU A 282 -24.43 -10.34 -7.67
N ASP A 283 -24.69 -11.37 -8.47
CA ASP A 283 -25.99 -11.59 -9.09
C ASP A 283 -27.10 -11.84 -8.04
N ILE A 284 -26.77 -12.59 -6.98
CA ILE A 284 -27.71 -12.86 -5.88
C ILE A 284 -27.97 -11.58 -5.09
N ALA A 285 -26.94 -10.80 -4.74
CA ALA A 285 -27.07 -9.53 -4.02
C ALA A 285 -27.99 -8.57 -4.79
N ASN A 286 -27.75 -8.41 -6.09
CA ASN A 286 -28.57 -7.58 -6.97
C ASN A 286 -30.05 -8.06 -7.03
N THR A 287 -30.26 -9.37 -7.15
CA THR A 287 -31.61 -9.96 -7.21
C THR A 287 -32.34 -9.82 -5.88
N ALA A 288 -31.65 -9.99 -4.77
CA ALA A 288 -32.22 -9.86 -3.42
C ALA A 288 -32.39 -8.38 -2.99
N GLY A 289 -31.76 -7.44 -3.72
CA GLY A 289 -31.75 -6.03 -3.34
C GLY A 289 -30.87 -5.75 -2.13
N VAL A 290 -29.78 -6.53 -1.95
CA VAL A 290 -28.72 -6.23 -1.00
C VAL A 290 -27.77 -5.24 -1.68
N PRO A 291 -27.49 -4.08 -1.06
CA PRO A 291 -26.53 -3.13 -1.60
C PRO A 291 -25.15 -3.75 -1.83
N VAL A 292 -24.52 -3.42 -2.94
CA VAL A 292 -23.14 -3.83 -3.25
C VAL A 292 -22.23 -2.61 -3.10
N VAL A 293 -21.08 -2.84 -2.47
CA VAL A 293 -20.03 -1.83 -2.27
C VAL A 293 -18.78 -2.34 -2.96
N ASP A 294 -18.41 -1.70 -4.05
CA ASP A 294 -17.20 -2.04 -4.80
C ASP A 294 -15.96 -1.52 -4.06
N PHE A 295 -15.02 -2.43 -3.81
CA PHE A 295 -13.71 -2.16 -3.26
C PHE A 295 -12.63 -2.65 -4.22
N THR A 296 -11.44 -2.10 -4.11
CA THR A 296 -10.29 -2.43 -4.97
C THR A 296 -9.04 -2.60 -4.13
N GLU A 297 -8.05 -3.30 -4.65
CA GLU A 297 -6.73 -3.45 -4.02
C GLU A 297 -5.72 -2.42 -4.52
N THR A 298 -6.03 -1.80 -5.65
CA THR A 298 -5.25 -0.73 -6.26
C THR A 298 -6.10 0.52 -6.44
N LEU A 299 -5.48 1.64 -6.75
CA LEU A 299 -6.20 2.89 -6.96
C LEU A 299 -7.06 2.81 -8.23
N PRO A 300 -8.32 3.23 -8.18
CA PRO A 300 -9.18 3.30 -9.36
C PRO A 300 -8.62 4.23 -10.43
N VAL A 301 -9.01 4.02 -11.68
CA VAL A 301 -8.56 4.86 -12.82
C VAL A 301 -8.76 6.35 -12.53
N GLY A 302 -7.67 7.10 -12.63
CA GLY A 302 -7.65 8.56 -12.44
C GLY A 302 -7.57 9.01 -10.98
N VAL A 303 -7.54 8.08 -10.03
CA VAL A 303 -7.26 8.35 -8.62
C VAL A 303 -5.77 8.17 -8.37
N THR A 304 -5.15 9.16 -7.73
CA THR A 304 -3.71 9.16 -7.39
C THR A 304 -3.45 9.52 -5.93
N ASP A 305 -4.52 9.66 -5.14
CA ASP A 305 -4.49 10.12 -3.75
C ASP A 305 -5.15 9.05 -2.87
N TYR A 306 -4.37 8.50 -1.94
CA TYR A 306 -4.81 7.47 -1.01
C TYR A 306 -6.00 7.94 -0.14
N ILE A 307 -5.94 9.17 0.38
CA ILE A 307 -6.99 9.72 1.26
C ILE A 307 -8.30 9.92 0.49
N ALA A 308 -8.21 10.40 -0.75
CA ALA A 308 -9.38 10.55 -1.60
C ALA A 308 -10.04 9.20 -1.92
N TRP A 309 -9.23 8.17 -2.19
CA TRP A 309 -9.70 6.81 -2.41
C TRP A 309 -10.43 6.25 -1.18
N GLN A 310 -9.78 6.30 -0.01
CA GLN A 310 -10.39 5.78 1.22
C GLN A 310 -11.65 6.56 1.62
N ARG A 311 -11.67 7.87 1.37
CA ARG A 311 -12.88 8.68 1.62
C ARG A 311 -14.04 8.21 0.75
N ALA A 312 -13.81 7.95 -0.53
CA ALA A 312 -14.83 7.42 -1.43
C ALA A 312 -15.34 6.04 -0.96
N ASN A 313 -14.44 5.16 -0.49
CA ASN A 313 -14.79 3.86 0.08
C ASN A 313 -15.71 4.02 1.30
N VAL A 314 -15.35 4.88 2.26
CA VAL A 314 -16.16 5.15 3.46
C VAL A 314 -17.53 5.77 3.12
N GLU A 315 -17.57 6.71 2.16
CA GLU A 315 -18.83 7.34 1.70
C GLU A 315 -19.76 6.33 1.02
N THR A 316 -19.21 5.44 0.17
CA THR A 316 -19.97 4.39 -0.50
C THR A 316 -20.51 3.36 0.51
N LEU A 317 -19.68 2.95 1.47
CA LEU A 317 -20.08 2.06 2.55
C LEU A 317 -21.21 2.67 3.40
N THR A 318 -21.06 3.94 3.80
CA THR A 318 -22.08 4.68 4.55
C THR A 318 -23.42 4.71 3.80
N SER A 319 -23.38 4.98 2.50
CA SER A 319 -24.56 5.04 1.63
C SER A 319 -25.25 3.67 1.50
N ALA A 320 -24.45 2.61 1.36
CA ALA A 320 -24.96 1.25 1.29
C ALA A 320 -25.67 0.82 2.59
N LEU A 321 -25.05 1.10 3.74
CA LEU A 321 -25.64 0.80 5.06
C LEU A 321 -26.95 1.55 5.26
N ALA A 322 -27.04 2.81 4.85
CA ALA A 322 -28.29 3.59 4.95
C ALA A 322 -29.41 3.01 4.07
N SER A 323 -29.10 2.46 2.90
CA SER A 323 -30.07 1.88 1.97
C SER A 323 -30.41 0.41 2.29
N GLY A 324 -29.47 -0.34 2.87
CA GLY A 324 -29.59 -1.76 3.22
C GLY A 324 -30.26 -2.02 4.57
N ALA A 325 -30.98 -1.04 5.16
CA ALA A 325 -31.69 -1.26 6.42
C ALA A 325 -32.63 -2.48 6.28
N PRO A 326 -32.58 -3.45 7.21
CA PRO A 326 -33.53 -4.55 7.17
C PRO A 326 -34.95 -3.96 7.23
N SER A 327 -35.83 -4.45 6.38
CA SER A 327 -37.26 -4.20 6.58
C SER A 327 -37.60 -4.73 7.98
N ASN A 328 -37.83 -3.83 8.91
CA ASN A 328 -38.19 -4.17 10.29
C ASN A 328 -39.33 -5.20 10.25
N PRO A 329 -39.25 -6.32 11.03
CA PRO A 329 -40.27 -7.37 11.01
C PRO A 329 -41.62 -6.87 11.45
#